data_c7c247638046a4a3369cf58fe5512d88
#
_entry.id   c7c247638046a4a3369cf58fe5512d88
#
_cell.length_a   1.000
_cell.length_b   1.000
_cell.length_c   1.000
_cell.angle_alpha   90.00
_cell.angle_beta   90.00
_cell.angle_gamma   90.00
#
_symmetry.space_group_name_H-M   'P 1'
#
loop_
_entity.id
_entity.type
_entity.pdbx_description
1 polymer ?
#
loop_
_entity_poly.entity_id
_entity_poly.type
_entity_poly.pdbx_seq_one_letter_code
_entity_poly.pdbx_strand_id
1 'polypeptide(L)'
;MGDDHLDVALVIPLQGPAGIFGPSCEACAGLAAEEVNREGGVLGRQVRFVVVDGGAGPRRVADQVDGLVTAGAVAAVTGWHISAVRQAIAPRVTGRVPYVYTPLYEGGERTPGVFLVGETPSQQLLPSMRWMATELGVRRWCIVGDDYVWPRGSAAAARRYARASGTEICDEVFVRLGTERYGEVLRRVERSGAEAVLMLLVGDDAVQFNRAFARAGLDRQMLRLSTLMEENMLLASGADSTRSLYASAGFFDSLATSDSLDFIGRFSARYGPEAPVLNSLGESCYEGVRLLVQLIRRAGSLDVDRICAVADTVGYDGPRGAVQLRDGHLEQRVYLARADSVDFEVLDQLAPTRA
;
A
#
# COMPACT_ATOMS: atom_id res chain seq x y z
N MET A 1 3.15 24.02 -30.93
CA MET A 1 3.88 22.78 -30.75
C MET A 1 3.21 22.11 -29.57
N GLY A 2 2.51 20.99 -29.80
CA GLY A 2 1.90 20.23 -28.70
C GLY A 2 3.02 19.70 -27.78
N ASP A 3 2.78 19.72 -26.49
CA ASP A 3 3.71 19.17 -25.52
C ASP A 3 3.77 17.65 -25.71
N ASP A 4 4.90 17.12 -26.18
CA ASP A 4 5.08 15.70 -26.51
C ASP A 4 5.05 14.79 -25.27
N HIS A 5 4.99 15.39 -24.06
CA HIS A 5 5.01 14.68 -22.79
C HIS A 5 3.77 14.94 -21.94
N LEU A 6 3.35 13.92 -21.24
CA LEU A 6 2.40 13.97 -20.13
C LEU A 6 3.20 13.86 -18.83
N ASP A 7 3.48 15.01 -18.21
CA ASP A 7 4.20 15.05 -16.96
C ASP A 7 3.27 14.68 -15.79
N VAL A 8 3.68 13.71 -14.98
CA VAL A 8 2.93 13.19 -13.82
C VAL A 8 3.77 13.35 -12.58
N ALA A 9 3.23 13.94 -11.53
CA ALA A 9 3.88 13.97 -10.22
C ALA A 9 3.88 12.55 -9.63
N LEU A 10 5.05 11.94 -9.52
CA LEU A 10 5.26 10.67 -8.84
C LEU A 10 5.67 10.94 -7.38
N VAL A 11 4.73 10.83 -6.46
CA VAL A 11 4.94 11.10 -5.04
C VAL A 11 5.28 9.80 -4.33
N ILE A 12 6.57 9.58 -4.04
CA ILE A 12 7.08 8.37 -3.41
C ILE A 12 8.02 8.70 -2.25
N PRO A 13 8.14 7.86 -1.20
CA PRO A 13 8.99 8.17 -0.06
C PRO A 13 10.46 7.94 -0.41
N LEU A 14 11.27 8.97 -0.32
CA LEU A 14 12.72 8.91 -0.51
C LEU A 14 13.49 8.97 0.81
N GLN A 15 12.79 9.20 1.92
CA GLN A 15 13.36 9.32 3.27
C GLN A 15 12.35 8.92 4.36
N GLY A 16 12.83 8.91 5.62
CA GLY A 16 12.02 8.57 6.79
C GLY A 16 11.67 7.09 6.86
N PRO A 17 10.80 6.67 7.79
CA PRO A 17 10.46 5.25 8.00
C PRO A 17 9.94 4.53 6.76
N ALA A 18 9.23 5.25 5.89
CA ALA A 18 8.71 4.71 4.62
C ALA A 18 9.76 4.70 3.48
N GLY A 19 10.94 5.29 3.67
CA GLY A 19 11.98 5.40 2.63
C GLY A 19 12.43 4.08 2.03
N ILE A 20 12.33 3.00 2.80
CA ILE A 20 12.63 1.62 2.36
C ILE A 20 11.79 1.18 1.13
N PHE A 21 10.64 1.80 0.86
CA PHE A 21 9.78 1.48 -0.28
C PHE A 21 10.12 2.24 -1.55
N GLY A 22 10.84 3.37 -1.44
CA GLY A 22 11.13 4.27 -2.56
C GLY A 22 11.69 3.58 -3.80
N PRO A 23 12.75 2.75 -3.69
CA PRO A 23 13.36 2.10 -4.85
C PRO A 23 12.41 1.20 -5.64
N SER A 24 11.58 0.36 -4.98
CA SER A 24 10.63 -0.49 -5.69
C SER A 24 9.47 0.31 -6.27
N CYS A 25 8.98 1.33 -5.58
CA CYS A 25 7.95 2.23 -6.09
C CYS A 25 8.40 2.94 -7.37
N GLU A 26 9.63 3.47 -7.38
CA GLU A 26 10.19 4.16 -8.55
C GLU A 26 10.37 3.20 -9.73
N ALA A 27 10.95 2.02 -9.49
CA ALA A 27 11.21 1.03 -10.53
C ALA A 27 9.89 0.51 -11.14
N CYS A 28 8.90 0.16 -10.33
CA CYS A 28 7.62 -0.34 -10.84
C CYS A 28 6.83 0.73 -11.60
N ALA A 29 6.79 1.97 -11.10
CA ALA A 29 6.20 3.09 -11.84
C ALA A 29 6.94 3.34 -13.18
N GLY A 30 8.27 3.27 -13.17
CA GLY A 30 9.12 3.39 -14.35
C GLY A 30 8.82 2.32 -15.40
N LEU A 31 8.69 1.05 -14.99
CA LEU A 31 8.30 -0.04 -15.88
C LEU A 31 6.95 0.21 -16.53
N ALA A 32 5.93 0.62 -15.75
CA ALA A 32 4.62 0.93 -16.27
C ALA A 32 4.66 2.08 -17.31
N ALA A 33 5.39 3.15 -17.03
CA ALA A 33 5.53 4.27 -17.95
C ALA A 33 6.25 3.86 -19.25
N GLU A 34 7.32 3.06 -19.17
CA GLU A 34 8.02 2.54 -20.34
C GLU A 34 7.12 1.68 -21.23
N GLU A 35 6.28 0.81 -20.63
CA GLU A 35 5.33 -0.02 -21.37
C GLU A 35 4.27 0.83 -22.07
N VAL A 36 3.66 1.76 -21.34
CA VAL A 36 2.69 2.71 -21.88
C VAL A 36 3.29 3.52 -23.05
N ASN A 37 4.53 3.96 -22.90
CA ASN A 37 5.24 4.75 -23.91
C ASN A 37 5.54 3.93 -25.18
N ARG A 38 5.91 2.64 -25.02
CA ARG A 38 6.06 1.72 -26.17
C ARG A 38 4.73 1.46 -26.91
N GLU A 39 3.60 1.55 -26.20
CA GLU A 39 2.26 1.45 -26.78
C GLU A 39 1.79 2.76 -27.46
N GLY A 40 2.62 3.80 -27.55
CA GLY A 40 2.29 5.09 -28.15
C GLY A 40 1.84 6.16 -27.14
N GLY A 41 1.99 5.91 -25.85
CA GLY A 41 1.70 6.87 -24.77
C GLY A 41 0.23 7.05 -24.46
N VAL A 42 -0.10 8.23 -23.94
CA VAL A 42 -1.47 8.62 -23.55
C VAL A 42 -1.89 9.85 -24.33
N LEU A 43 -2.97 9.76 -25.10
CA LEU A 43 -3.44 10.83 -25.99
C LEU A 43 -2.31 11.36 -26.92
N GLY A 44 -1.43 10.44 -27.38
CA GLY A 44 -0.29 10.78 -28.25
C GLY A 44 0.90 11.42 -27.53
N ARG A 45 0.94 11.42 -26.20
CA ARG A 45 1.99 12.03 -25.36
C ARG A 45 2.70 10.94 -24.57
N GLN A 46 4.02 11.06 -24.44
CA GLN A 46 4.83 10.15 -23.65
C GLN A 46 4.70 10.47 -22.15
N VAL A 47 4.45 9.47 -21.31
CA VAL A 47 4.41 9.65 -19.84
C VAL A 47 5.81 9.91 -19.32
N ARG A 48 5.97 10.94 -18.51
CA ARG A 48 7.20 11.31 -17.83
C ARG A 48 6.91 11.67 -16.38
N PHE A 49 7.80 11.31 -15.46
CA PHE A 49 7.62 11.61 -14.04
C PHE A 49 8.38 12.84 -13.58
N VAL A 50 7.74 13.64 -12.74
CA VAL A 50 8.35 14.60 -11.84
C VAL A 50 8.29 14.01 -10.45
N VAL A 51 9.42 13.52 -9.94
CA VAL A 51 9.48 12.84 -8.65
C VAL A 51 9.38 13.86 -7.51
N VAL A 52 8.50 13.56 -6.55
CA VAL A 52 8.30 14.34 -5.32
C VAL A 52 8.53 13.44 -4.12
N ASP A 53 9.37 13.88 -3.17
CA ASP A 53 9.63 13.11 -1.96
C ASP A 53 8.44 13.09 -1.01
N GLY A 54 7.67 12.01 -1.06
CA GLY A 54 6.52 11.73 -0.20
C GLY A 54 6.87 11.36 1.25
N GLY A 55 8.16 11.16 1.56
CA GLY A 55 8.66 10.92 2.92
C GLY A 55 8.83 12.20 3.74
N ALA A 56 8.74 13.37 3.13
CA ALA A 56 8.74 14.66 3.82
C ALA A 56 7.42 14.91 4.58
N GLY A 57 7.39 15.96 5.41
CA GLY A 57 6.19 16.31 6.16
C GLY A 57 4.97 16.59 5.25
N PRO A 58 3.75 16.13 5.60
CA PRO A 58 2.57 16.16 4.72
C PRO A 58 2.27 17.51 4.10
N ARG A 59 2.37 18.60 4.88
CA ARG A 59 2.14 19.96 4.40
C ARG A 59 3.16 20.36 3.32
N ARG A 60 4.45 20.05 3.52
CA ARG A 60 5.52 20.34 2.58
C ARG A 60 5.34 19.63 1.25
N VAL A 61 4.97 18.34 1.30
CA VAL A 61 4.68 17.55 0.09
C VAL A 61 3.51 18.16 -0.67
N ALA A 62 2.43 18.49 0.04
CA ALA A 62 1.24 19.09 -0.57
C ALA A 62 1.53 20.48 -1.17
N ASP A 63 2.35 21.32 -0.52
CA ASP A 63 2.77 22.61 -1.06
C ASP A 63 3.58 22.45 -2.36
N GLN A 64 4.48 21.46 -2.41
CA GLN A 64 5.26 21.16 -3.61
C GLN A 64 4.37 20.66 -4.77
N VAL A 65 3.47 19.72 -4.51
CA VAL A 65 2.52 19.19 -5.53
C VAL A 65 1.61 20.31 -6.03
N ASP A 66 1.06 21.13 -5.13
CA ASP A 66 0.21 22.27 -5.51
C ASP A 66 0.97 23.29 -6.39
N GLY A 67 2.22 23.58 -6.06
CA GLY A 67 3.09 24.43 -6.87
C GLY A 67 3.29 23.88 -8.29
N LEU A 68 3.55 22.58 -8.44
CA LEU A 68 3.70 21.92 -9.74
C LEU A 68 2.39 21.99 -10.56
N VAL A 69 1.25 21.70 -9.92
CA VAL A 69 -0.06 21.76 -10.59
C VAL A 69 -0.41 23.20 -10.98
N THR A 70 -0.14 24.18 -10.11
CA THR A 70 -0.42 25.60 -10.37
C THR A 70 0.44 26.14 -11.52
N ALA A 71 1.68 25.69 -11.62
CA ALA A 71 2.58 26.05 -12.71
C ALA A 71 2.26 25.33 -14.03
N GLY A 72 1.31 24.39 -14.04
CA GLY A 72 1.05 23.52 -15.20
C GLY A 72 2.21 22.57 -15.53
N ALA A 73 3.11 22.35 -14.58
CA ALA A 73 4.29 21.50 -14.75
C ALA A 73 3.94 20.01 -14.68
N VAL A 74 2.78 19.65 -14.12
CA VAL A 74 2.26 18.28 -14.08
C VAL A 74 0.75 18.27 -14.37
N ALA A 75 0.28 17.23 -15.04
CA ALA A 75 -1.11 17.07 -15.45
C ALA A 75 -1.84 15.97 -14.65
N ALA A 76 -1.16 15.26 -13.77
CA ALA A 76 -1.71 14.23 -12.91
C ALA A 76 -0.81 13.98 -11.70
N VAL A 77 -1.33 13.28 -10.68
CA VAL A 77 -0.59 12.86 -9.49
C VAL A 77 -0.78 11.37 -9.29
N THR A 78 0.29 10.64 -8.97
CA THR A 78 0.22 9.24 -8.54
C THR A 78 1.38 8.91 -7.59
N GLY A 79 1.37 7.72 -7.01
CA GLY A 79 2.47 7.17 -6.22
C GLY A 79 2.09 6.73 -4.82
N TRP A 80 3.07 6.11 -4.15
CA TRP A 80 2.93 5.59 -2.79
C TRP A 80 3.42 6.60 -1.75
N HIS A 81 2.59 6.98 -0.83
CA HIS A 81 2.91 7.82 0.33
C HIS A 81 1.84 7.62 1.42
N ILE A 82 2.14 7.98 2.67
CA ILE A 82 1.24 7.75 3.80
C ILE A 82 -0.07 8.54 3.67
N SER A 83 -1.14 8.04 4.30
CA SER A 83 -2.49 8.66 4.26
C SER A 83 -2.51 10.13 4.72
N ALA A 84 -1.63 10.51 5.65
CA ALA A 84 -1.52 11.92 6.06
C ALA A 84 -1.08 12.84 4.91
N VAL A 85 -0.23 12.36 4.00
CA VAL A 85 0.18 13.08 2.79
C VAL A 85 -0.98 13.13 1.79
N ARG A 86 -1.71 12.01 1.57
CA ARG A 86 -2.92 12.01 0.71
C ARG A 86 -3.91 13.06 1.19
N GLN A 87 -4.23 13.07 2.47
CA GLN A 87 -5.20 14.03 3.05
C GLN A 87 -4.75 15.50 2.90
N ALA A 88 -3.44 15.75 2.83
CA ALA A 88 -2.91 17.08 2.58
C ALA A 88 -2.93 17.46 1.08
N ILE A 89 -2.70 16.50 0.17
CA ILE A 89 -2.68 16.72 -1.29
C ILE A 89 -4.10 16.83 -1.85
N ALA A 90 -5.00 15.89 -1.51
CA ALA A 90 -6.30 15.74 -2.15
C ALA A 90 -7.11 17.05 -2.27
N PRO A 91 -7.28 17.87 -1.21
CA PRO A 91 -8.04 19.12 -1.32
C PRO A 91 -7.37 20.19 -2.21
N ARG A 92 -6.07 20.06 -2.50
CA ARG A 92 -5.33 21.02 -3.32
C ARG A 92 -5.38 20.71 -4.81
N VAL A 93 -5.58 19.43 -5.17
CA VAL A 93 -5.60 18.98 -6.56
C VAL A 93 -6.99 18.66 -7.08
N THR A 94 -8.00 18.54 -6.19
CA THR A 94 -9.40 18.28 -6.52
C THR A 94 -9.89 19.22 -7.62
N GLY A 95 -10.54 18.64 -8.67
CA GLY A 95 -11.08 19.37 -9.81
C GLY A 95 -10.03 19.98 -10.76
N ARG A 96 -8.75 19.83 -10.46
CA ARG A 96 -7.65 20.41 -11.26
C ARG A 96 -6.90 19.35 -12.07
N VAL A 97 -6.52 18.27 -11.42
CA VAL A 97 -5.84 17.13 -12.05
C VAL A 97 -6.29 15.81 -11.43
N PRO A 98 -6.32 14.69 -12.18
CA PRO A 98 -6.61 13.38 -11.60
C PRO A 98 -5.50 12.97 -10.64
N TYR A 99 -5.88 12.32 -9.54
CA TYR A 99 -4.98 11.83 -8.51
C TYR A 99 -5.23 10.35 -8.24
N VAL A 100 -4.28 9.49 -8.59
CA VAL A 100 -4.32 8.06 -8.30
C VAL A 100 -3.42 7.75 -7.11
N TYR A 101 -4.03 7.44 -5.97
CA TYR A 101 -3.35 7.10 -4.73
C TYR A 101 -3.17 5.59 -4.64
N THR A 102 -1.92 5.12 -4.52
CA THR A 102 -1.62 3.69 -4.68
C THR A 102 -1.59 2.88 -3.39
N PRO A 103 -1.29 3.45 -2.19
CA PRO A 103 -1.21 2.64 -0.97
C PRO A 103 -2.54 2.07 -0.49
N LEU A 104 -2.45 0.97 0.27
CA LEU A 104 -3.50 0.59 1.21
C LEU A 104 -3.80 1.77 2.16
N TYR A 105 -5.05 1.87 2.62
CA TYR A 105 -5.45 2.99 3.45
C TYR A 105 -6.63 2.68 4.38
N GLU A 106 -6.98 3.59 5.27
CA GLU A 106 -8.01 3.44 6.30
C GLU A 106 -9.46 3.33 5.80
N GLY A 107 -9.70 3.58 4.52
CA GLY A 107 -11.05 3.64 3.93
C GLY A 107 -11.68 5.03 3.99
N GLY A 108 -12.83 5.19 3.30
CA GLY A 108 -13.69 6.37 3.41
C GLY A 108 -13.31 7.56 2.54
N GLU A 109 -12.31 7.48 1.65
CA GLU A 109 -12.00 8.54 0.69
C GLU A 109 -13.10 8.65 -0.38
N ARG A 110 -13.58 9.88 -0.65
CA ARG A 110 -14.64 10.15 -1.63
C ARG A 110 -14.42 11.47 -2.36
N THR A 111 -13.23 12.05 -2.27
CA THR A 111 -12.90 13.30 -2.96
C THR A 111 -12.98 13.08 -4.48
N PRO A 112 -13.79 13.87 -5.22
CA PRO A 112 -13.88 13.73 -6.67
C PRO A 112 -12.51 13.88 -7.35
N GLY A 113 -12.19 12.95 -8.28
CA GLY A 113 -10.91 12.94 -8.99
C GLY A 113 -9.77 12.26 -8.21
N VAL A 114 -10.03 11.73 -7.02
CA VAL A 114 -9.12 10.85 -6.29
C VAL A 114 -9.55 9.40 -6.50
N PHE A 115 -8.64 8.59 -7.04
CA PHE A 115 -8.84 7.18 -7.34
C PHE A 115 -7.86 6.34 -6.51
N LEU A 116 -8.29 5.20 -6.03
CA LEU A 116 -7.60 4.44 -4.98
C LEU A 116 -7.29 3.03 -5.47
N VAL A 117 -6.01 2.69 -5.53
CA VAL A 117 -5.53 1.37 -5.95
C VAL A 117 -5.45 0.42 -4.76
N GLY A 118 -4.99 0.92 -3.62
CA GLY A 118 -4.67 0.09 -2.47
C GLY A 118 -5.90 -0.43 -1.71
N GLU A 119 -5.65 -1.45 -0.94
CA GLU A 119 -6.64 -2.18 -0.16
C GLU A 119 -7.17 -1.35 1.01
N THR A 120 -8.37 -1.70 1.44
CA THR A 120 -9.02 -1.15 2.63
C THR A 120 -9.05 -2.16 3.78
N PRO A 121 -9.34 -1.74 5.02
CA PRO A 121 -9.47 -2.66 6.14
C PRO A 121 -10.52 -3.76 5.94
N SER A 122 -11.58 -3.50 5.16
CA SER A 122 -12.58 -4.53 4.85
C SER A 122 -12.04 -5.63 3.93
N GLN A 123 -11.09 -5.30 3.08
CA GLN A 123 -10.46 -6.25 2.16
C GLN A 123 -9.31 -7.03 2.81
N GLN A 124 -8.57 -6.41 3.73
CA GLN A 124 -7.41 -7.01 4.40
C GLN A 124 -7.71 -7.51 5.81
N LEU A 125 -8.10 -6.61 6.74
CA LEU A 125 -8.19 -6.92 8.17
C LEU A 125 -9.32 -7.90 8.49
N LEU A 126 -10.53 -7.65 7.99
CA LEU A 126 -11.69 -8.46 8.33
C LEU A 126 -11.51 -9.93 7.92
N PRO A 127 -11.15 -10.26 6.67
CA PRO A 127 -10.96 -11.65 6.28
C PRO A 127 -9.73 -12.28 6.94
N SER A 128 -8.64 -11.56 7.13
CA SER A 128 -7.43 -12.08 7.81
C SER A 128 -7.70 -12.40 9.29
N MET A 129 -8.36 -11.51 10.02
CA MET A 129 -8.73 -11.76 11.42
C MET A 129 -9.68 -12.95 11.55
N ARG A 130 -10.63 -13.11 10.62
CA ARG A 130 -11.52 -14.29 10.57
C ARG A 130 -10.75 -15.58 10.29
N TRP A 131 -9.86 -15.54 9.31
CA TRP A 131 -9.01 -16.69 8.98
C TRP A 131 -8.17 -17.12 10.18
N MET A 132 -7.47 -16.18 10.83
CA MET A 132 -6.67 -16.48 12.02
C MET A 132 -7.51 -16.95 13.21
N ALA A 133 -8.74 -16.46 13.34
CA ALA A 133 -9.66 -16.94 14.36
C ALA A 133 -10.14 -18.38 14.09
N THR A 134 -10.33 -18.74 12.83
CA THR A 134 -10.83 -20.07 12.43
C THR A 134 -9.70 -21.10 12.39
N GLU A 135 -8.59 -20.77 11.73
CA GLU A 135 -7.52 -21.73 11.46
C GLU A 135 -6.49 -21.81 12.61
N LEU A 136 -6.27 -20.69 13.32
CA LEU A 136 -5.24 -20.61 14.37
C LEU A 136 -5.84 -20.43 15.78
N GLY A 137 -7.14 -20.28 15.89
CA GLY A 137 -7.82 -20.12 17.17
C GLY A 137 -7.64 -18.79 17.85
N VAL A 138 -7.13 -17.75 17.18
CA VAL A 138 -6.87 -16.42 17.76
C VAL A 138 -8.17 -15.77 18.19
N ARG A 139 -8.26 -15.38 19.47
CA ARG A 139 -9.44 -14.70 20.04
C ARG A 139 -9.11 -13.32 20.61
N ARG A 140 -7.86 -13.11 21.03
CA ARG A 140 -7.45 -11.91 21.76
C ARG A 140 -6.30 -11.20 21.04
N TRP A 141 -6.51 -9.94 20.70
CA TRP A 141 -5.60 -9.12 19.92
C TRP A 141 -5.08 -7.93 20.72
N CYS A 142 -3.81 -7.62 20.58
CA CYS A 142 -3.25 -6.31 20.93
C CYS A 142 -2.92 -5.55 19.65
N ILE A 143 -3.26 -4.27 19.55
CA ILE A 143 -2.91 -3.43 18.41
C ILE A 143 -1.65 -2.63 18.75
N VAL A 144 -0.66 -2.66 17.84
CA VAL A 144 0.50 -1.77 17.88
C VAL A 144 0.56 -1.01 16.57
N GLY A 145 0.51 0.31 16.59
CA GLY A 145 0.49 1.13 15.39
C GLY A 145 1.20 2.47 15.53
N ASP A 146 1.54 3.07 14.40
CA ASP A 146 2.02 4.44 14.35
C ASP A 146 0.89 5.42 14.65
N ASP A 147 1.19 6.55 15.26
CA ASP A 147 0.20 7.52 15.69
C ASP A 147 -0.15 8.53 14.59
N TYR A 148 -0.85 8.06 13.55
CA TYR A 148 -1.42 8.92 12.52
C TYR A 148 -2.71 8.32 11.93
N VAL A 149 -3.30 8.94 10.89
CA VAL A 149 -4.66 8.64 10.43
C VAL A 149 -4.88 7.19 9.98
N TRP A 150 -3.96 6.58 9.21
CA TRP A 150 -4.13 5.20 8.73
C TRP A 150 -4.17 4.16 9.88
N PRO A 151 -3.19 4.09 10.79
CA PRO A 151 -3.25 3.12 11.89
C PRO A 151 -4.44 3.34 12.82
N ARG A 152 -4.79 4.59 13.11
CA ARG A 152 -5.95 4.94 13.94
C ARG A 152 -7.28 4.52 13.29
N GLY A 153 -7.44 4.77 11.99
CA GLY A 153 -8.61 4.35 11.21
C GLY A 153 -8.72 2.84 11.09
N SER A 154 -7.60 2.18 10.80
CA SER A 154 -7.51 0.72 10.71
C SER A 154 -7.79 0.03 12.06
N ALA A 155 -7.30 0.58 13.18
CA ALA A 155 -7.61 0.10 14.52
C ALA A 155 -9.11 0.24 14.83
N ALA A 156 -9.73 1.37 14.44
CA ALA A 156 -11.17 1.55 14.60
C ALA A 156 -11.98 0.51 13.79
N ALA A 157 -11.52 0.16 12.59
CA ALA A 157 -12.10 -0.93 11.80
C ALA A 157 -11.88 -2.29 12.47
N ALA A 158 -10.66 -2.59 12.93
CA ALA A 158 -10.32 -3.83 13.62
C ALA A 158 -11.21 -4.08 14.84
N ARG A 159 -11.50 -3.04 15.65
CA ARG A 159 -12.43 -3.16 16.80
C ARG A 159 -13.85 -3.57 16.37
N ARG A 160 -14.36 -3.03 15.25
CA ARG A 160 -15.67 -3.45 14.72
C ARG A 160 -15.64 -4.89 14.25
N TYR A 161 -14.57 -5.27 13.54
CA TYR A 161 -14.41 -6.62 12.99
C TYR A 161 -14.19 -7.68 14.07
N ALA A 162 -13.44 -7.36 15.12
CA ALA A 162 -13.25 -8.24 16.27
C ALA A 162 -14.59 -8.60 16.90
N ARG A 163 -15.45 -7.61 17.21
CA ARG A 163 -16.80 -7.85 17.76
C ARG A 163 -17.66 -8.74 16.83
N ALA A 164 -17.62 -8.46 15.51
CA ALA A 164 -18.37 -9.24 14.52
C ALA A 164 -17.84 -10.68 14.34
N SER A 165 -16.59 -10.95 14.72
CA SER A 165 -15.93 -12.25 14.57
C SER A 165 -15.82 -13.03 15.90
N GLY A 166 -16.41 -12.53 16.98
CA GLY A 166 -16.32 -13.17 18.30
C GLY A 166 -14.91 -13.17 18.88
N THR A 167 -14.09 -12.17 18.49
CA THR A 167 -12.76 -11.91 19.03
C THR A 167 -12.76 -10.56 19.74
N GLU A 168 -11.69 -10.24 20.48
CA GLU A 168 -11.58 -8.98 21.21
C GLU A 168 -10.24 -8.28 20.98
N ILE A 169 -10.25 -6.95 21.04
CA ILE A 169 -9.06 -6.13 21.16
C ILE A 169 -8.86 -5.83 22.64
N CYS A 170 -7.87 -6.46 23.27
CA CYS A 170 -7.63 -6.32 24.71
C CYS A 170 -6.72 -5.12 25.04
N ASP A 171 -5.89 -4.65 24.12
CA ASP A 171 -5.09 -3.43 24.31
C ASP A 171 -4.71 -2.77 22.98
N GLU A 172 -4.39 -1.48 23.03
CA GLU A 172 -3.93 -0.70 21.88
C GLU A 172 -2.81 0.24 22.27
N VAL A 173 -1.71 0.19 21.55
CA VAL A 173 -0.54 1.04 21.77
C VAL A 173 -0.20 1.77 20.48
N PHE A 174 -0.16 3.09 20.53
CA PHE A 174 0.27 3.88 19.40
C PHE A 174 1.57 4.59 19.74
N VAL A 175 2.50 4.55 18.79
CA VAL A 175 3.83 5.15 18.91
C VAL A 175 4.01 6.24 17.86
N ARG A 176 4.89 7.18 18.13
CA ARG A 176 5.24 8.20 17.15
C ARG A 176 5.93 7.54 15.95
N LEU A 177 5.56 7.93 14.73
CA LEU A 177 6.26 7.53 13.51
C LEU A 177 7.75 7.86 13.62
N GLY A 178 8.61 6.86 13.35
CA GLY A 178 10.06 6.94 13.55
C GLY A 178 10.49 6.55 14.97
N THR A 179 9.71 5.70 15.66
CA THR A 179 10.08 5.16 16.97
C THR A 179 11.14 4.06 16.85
N GLU A 180 12.26 4.24 17.56
CA GLU A 180 13.37 3.29 17.57
C GLU A 180 13.34 2.31 18.78
N ARG A 181 12.62 2.63 19.84
CA ARG A 181 12.65 1.89 21.12
C ARG A 181 11.29 1.34 21.49
N TYR A 182 11.15 0.03 21.43
CA TYR A 182 9.91 -0.69 21.69
C TYR A 182 9.82 -1.38 23.06
N GLY A 183 10.80 -1.25 23.94
CA GLY A 183 10.85 -2.00 25.21
C GLY A 183 9.63 -1.80 26.10
N GLU A 184 9.08 -0.58 26.21
CA GLU A 184 7.88 -0.32 26.99
C GLU A 184 6.62 -0.84 26.28
N VAL A 185 6.55 -0.67 24.96
CA VAL A 185 5.47 -1.21 24.13
C VAL A 185 5.39 -2.72 24.29
N LEU A 186 6.53 -3.43 24.21
CA LEU A 186 6.57 -4.88 24.34
C LEU A 186 6.14 -5.37 25.74
N ARG A 187 6.56 -4.68 26.80
CA ARG A 187 6.07 -5.01 28.15
C ARG A 187 4.56 -4.83 28.30
N ARG A 188 3.97 -3.87 27.58
CA ARG A 188 2.54 -3.67 27.57
C ARG A 188 1.83 -4.74 26.74
N VAL A 189 2.37 -5.10 25.57
CA VAL A 189 1.89 -6.20 24.74
C VAL A 189 1.88 -7.51 25.53
N GLU A 190 2.99 -7.85 26.20
CA GLU A 190 3.09 -9.06 27.02
C GLU A 190 2.03 -9.11 28.13
N ARG A 191 1.83 -8.00 28.83
CA ARG A 191 0.83 -7.90 29.91
C ARG A 191 -0.62 -7.86 29.44
N SER A 192 -0.89 -7.57 28.17
CA SER A 192 -2.23 -7.50 27.63
C SER A 192 -2.95 -8.87 27.61
N GLY A 193 -2.19 -9.95 27.67
CA GLY A 193 -2.70 -11.32 27.53
C GLY A 193 -3.25 -11.61 26.13
N ALA A 194 -2.85 -10.84 25.12
CA ALA A 194 -3.19 -11.11 23.72
C ALA A 194 -2.51 -12.40 23.23
N GLU A 195 -3.14 -13.05 22.26
CA GLU A 195 -2.60 -14.22 21.54
C GLU A 195 -1.93 -13.79 20.24
N ALA A 196 -2.29 -12.63 19.74
CA ALA A 196 -1.74 -12.05 18.52
C ALA A 196 -1.63 -10.52 18.60
N VAL A 197 -0.65 -9.97 17.86
CA VAL A 197 -0.48 -8.54 17.67
C VAL A 197 -0.91 -8.17 16.25
N LEU A 198 -1.83 -7.22 16.14
CA LEU A 198 -2.10 -6.54 14.89
C LEU A 198 -1.13 -5.36 14.77
N MET A 199 -0.19 -5.48 13.82
CA MET A 199 0.83 -4.49 13.53
C MET A 199 0.33 -3.51 12.46
N LEU A 200 0.21 -2.24 12.83
CA LEU A 200 -0.13 -1.12 11.95
C LEU A 200 1.04 -0.11 11.93
N LEU A 201 2.22 -0.62 11.60
CA LEU A 201 3.51 0.09 11.60
C LEU A 201 4.04 0.21 10.17
N VAL A 202 4.76 1.29 9.88
CA VAL A 202 5.24 1.62 8.53
C VAL A 202 6.74 1.39 8.40
N GLY A 203 7.17 0.62 7.40
CA GLY A 203 8.56 0.51 7.00
C GLY A 203 9.52 0.18 8.15
N ASP A 204 10.46 1.07 8.41
CA ASP A 204 11.48 0.87 9.45
C ASP A 204 10.89 0.67 10.85
N ASP A 205 9.74 1.28 11.17
CA ASP A 205 9.10 1.10 12.47
C ASP A 205 8.66 -0.35 12.67
N ALA A 206 8.10 -0.99 11.66
CA ALA A 206 7.77 -2.41 11.71
C ALA A 206 9.01 -3.30 11.77
N VAL A 207 10.08 -2.95 11.05
CA VAL A 207 11.37 -3.66 11.11
C VAL A 207 11.95 -3.62 12.53
N GLN A 208 12.00 -2.44 13.15
CA GLN A 208 12.51 -2.28 14.52
C GLN A 208 11.63 -3.01 15.54
N PHE A 209 10.31 -2.94 15.38
CA PHE A 209 9.36 -3.68 16.22
C PHE A 209 9.59 -5.20 16.10
N ASN A 210 9.69 -5.76 14.90
CA ASN A 210 9.92 -7.18 14.67
C ASN A 210 11.21 -7.67 15.34
N ARG A 211 12.31 -6.92 15.16
CA ARG A 211 13.59 -7.22 15.80
C ARG A 211 13.49 -7.18 17.35
N ALA A 212 12.80 -6.18 17.88
CA ALA A 212 12.62 -6.04 19.32
C ALA A 212 11.71 -7.14 19.87
N PHE A 213 10.65 -7.52 19.16
CA PHE A 213 9.70 -8.58 19.50
C PHE A 213 10.38 -9.95 19.58
N ALA A 214 11.22 -10.28 18.60
CA ALA A 214 11.99 -11.52 18.59
C ALA A 214 13.04 -11.55 19.70
N ARG A 215 13.79 -10.45 19.92
CA ARG A 215 14.75 -10.35 21.04
C ARG A 215 14.10 -10.52 22.41
N ALA A 216 12.83 -10.13 22.55
CA ALA A 216 12.06 -10.35 23.77
C ALA A 216 11.50 -11.78 23.88
N GLY A 217 11.68 -12.64 22.86
CA GLY A 217 11.16 -14.02 22.82
C GLY A 217 9.65 -14.12 22.65
N LEU A 218 8.98 -13.00 22.32
CA LEU A 218 7.52 -12.95 22.14
C LEU A 218 7.05 -13.64 20.86
N ASP A 219 7.91 -13.75 19.85
CA ASP A 219 7.68 -14.46 18.59
C ASP A 219 7.41 -15.97 18.76
N ARG A 220 7.73 -16.53 19.92
CA ARG A 220 7.46 -17.93 20.30
C ARG A 220 6.14 -18.09 21.04
N GLN A 221 5.53 -17.01 21.48
CA GLN A 221 4.38 -16.99 22.37
C GLN A 221 3.14 -16.37 21.69
N MET A 222 3.36 -15.46 20.76
CA MET A 222 2.30 -14.67 20.13
C MET A 222 2.48 -14.62 18.62
N LEU A 223 1.34 -14.62 17.89
CA LEU A 223 1.32 -14.39 16.46
C LEU A 223 1.37 -12.88 16.16
N ARG A 224 1.73 -12.53 14.93
CA ARG A 224 1.66 -11.17 14.40
C ARG A 224 0.91 -11.18 13.08
N LEU A 225 0.05 -10.19 12.87
CA LEU A 225 -0.60 -9.89 11.59
C LEU A 225 -0.26 -8.46 11.20
N SER A 226 0.17 -8.25 9.97
CA SER A 226 0.36 -6.92 9.40
C SER A 226 -0.36 -6.80 8.06
N THR A 227 -0.96 -5.65 7.80
CA THR A 227 -1.50 -5.29 6.48
C THR A 227 -0.50 -4.47 5.66
N LEU A 228 0.66 -4.17 6.22
CA LEU A 228 1.77 -3.48 5.58
C LEU A 228 3.07 -4.16 6.03
N MET A 229 3.34 -5.32 5.46
CA MET A 229 4.60 -6.05 5.66
C MET A 229 5.05 -6.61 4.32
N GLU A 230 6.22 -6.20 3.89
CA GLU A 230 6.73 -6.37 2.55
C GLU A 230 8.03 -7.19 2.55
N GLU A 231 8.44 -7.73 1.40
CA GLU A 231 9.64 -8.54 1.23
C GLU A 231 10.92 -7.82 1.69
N ASN A 232 11.07 -6.54 1.31
CA ASN A 232 12.21 -5.72 1.76
C ASN A 232 12.23 -5.48 3.28
N MET A 233 11.05 -5.47 3.93
CA MET A 233 10.95 -5.37 5.37
C MET A 233 11.29 -6.70 6.06
N LEU A 234 10.95 -7.86 5.45
CA LEU A 234 11.39 -9.17 5.95
C LEU A 234 12.92 -9.26 5.90
N LEU A 235 13.52 -8.91 4.76
CA LEU A 235 14.97 -8.86 4.59
C LEU A 235 15.63 -7.95 5.63
N ALA A 236 15.10 -6.74 5.81
CA ALA A 236 15.60 -5.79 6.80
C ALA A 236 15.39 -6.28 8.25
N SER A 237 14.30 -6.98 8.54
CA SER A 237 14.06 -7.56 9.88
C SER A 237 15.05 -8.68 10.19
N GLY A 238 15.40 -9.48 9.18
CA GLY A 238 16.23 -10.69 9.31
C GLY A 238 15.41 -11.91 9.72
N ALA A 239 15.79 -13.09 9.21
CA ALA A 239 15.10 -14.37 9.35
C ALA A 239 14.69 -14.70 10.80
N ASP A 240 15.56 -14.41 11.77
CA ASP A 240 15.29 -14.66 13.18
C ASP A 240 14.18 -13.80 13.78
N SER A 241 13.74 -12.76 13.07
CA SER A 241 12.74 -11.79 13.55
C SER A 241 11.37 -11.93 12.87
N THR A 242 11.21 -12.88 11.95
CA THR A 242 9.99 -13.03 11.13
C THR A 242 9.12 -14.23 11.52
N ARG A 243 9.54 -15.02 12.51
CA ARG A 243 8.75 -16.16 13.02
C ARG A 243 7.34 -15.70 13.44
N SER A 244 6.32 -16.53 13.16
CA SER A 244 4.93 -16.29 13.57
C SER A 244 4.34 -14.95 13.06
N LEU A 245 4.82 -14.48 11.90
CA LEU A 245 4.38 -13.26 11.25
C LEU A 245 3.54 -13.59 10.01
N TYR A 246 2.37 -12.98 9.94
CA TYR A 246 1.44 -13.08 8.82
C TYR A 246 1.25 -11.70 8.18
N ALA A 247 1.02 -11.68 6.87
CA ALA A 247 0.75 -10.47 6.13
C ALA A 247 -0.44 -10.66 5.19
N SER A 248 -1.19 -9.58 4.91
CA SER A 248 -2.23 -9.61 3.89
C SER A 248 -2.05 -8.45 2.91
N ALA A 249 -1.99 -8.77 1.62
CA ALA A 249 -1.78 -7.82 0.53
C ALA A 249 -2.39 -8.33 -0.78
N GLY A 250 -2.55 -7.45 -1.77
CA GLY A 250 -3.00 -7.80 -3.11
C GLY A 250 -1.93 -8.50 -3.96
N PHE A 251 -0.67 -8.38 -3.57
CA PHE A 251 0.46 -8.95 -4.27
C PHE A 251 1.55 -9.41 -3.29
N PHE A 252 2.28 -10.46 -3.65
CA PHE A 252 3.52 -10.93 -3.05
C PHE A 252 4.45 -11.38 -4.18
N ASP A 253 5.75 -11.19 -4.06
CA ASP A 253 6.73 -11.65 -5.06
C ASP A 253 6.68 -13.17 -5.28
N SER A 254 6.29 -13.91 -4.23
CA SER A 254 6.06 -15.35 -4.28
C SER A 254 4.69 -15.77 -4.84
N LEU A 255 3.84 -14.83 -5.28
CA LEU A 255 2.51 -15.14 -5.80
C LEU A 255 2.57 -15.83 -7.17
N ALA A 256 2.13 -17.09 -7.25
CA ALA A 256 2.25 -17.93 -8.42
C ALA A 256 0.97 -17.93 -9.31
N THR A 257 0.42 -16.75 -9.61
CA THR A 257 -0.61 -16.60 -10.65
C THR A 257 0.03 -16.29 -12.01
N SER A 258 -0.67 -16.56 -13.12
CA SER A 258 -0.15 -16.25 -14.47
C SER A 258 0.21 -14.77 -14.60
N ASP A 259 -0.65 -13.89 -14.09
CA ASP A 259 -0.51 -12.44 -14.22
C ASP A 259 0.66 -11.90 -13.39
N SER A 260 0.81 -12.41 -12.15
CA SER A 260 1.94 -12.03 -11.29
C SER A 260 3.28 -12.55 -11.84
N LEU A 261 3.34 -13.79 -12.32
CA LEU A 261 4.55 -14.36 -12.90
C LEU A 261 4.99 -13.64 -14.19
N ASP A 262 4.04 -13.23 -15.04
CA ASP A 262 4.33 -12.40 -16.21
C ASP A 262 4.91 -11.04 -15.79
N PHE A 263 4.31 -10.37 -14.81
CA PHE A 263 4.82 -9.11 -14.30
C PHE A 263 6.21 -9.24 -13.68
N ILE A 264 6.45 -10.25 -12.82
CA ILE A 264 7.75 -10.54 -12.21
C ILE A 264 8.79 -10.79 -13.30
N GLY A 265 8.43 -11.55 -14.35
CA GLY A 265 9.30 -11.80 -15.50
C GLY A 265 9.69 -10.53 -16.25
N ARG A 266 8.74 -9.64 -16.51
CA ARG A 266 8.98 -8.33 -17.16
C ARG A 266 9.83 -7.39 -16.30
N PHE A 267 9.55 -7.34 -14.99
CA PHE A 267 10.33 -6.56 -14.02
C PHE A 267 11.78 -7.06 -13.96
N SER A 268 11.99 -8.37 -13.82
CA SER A 268 13.31 -8.99 -13.78
C SER A 268 14.07 -8.82 -15.10
N ALA A 269 13.40 -8.94 -16.22
CA ALA A 269 14.02 -8.72 -17.55
C ALA A 269 14.46 -7.26 -17.72
N ARG A 270 13.73 -6.29 -17.13
CA ARG A 270 14.04 -4.86 -17.24
C ARG A 270 15.21 -4.44 -16.35
N TYR A 271 15.23 -4.90 -15.11
CA TYR A 271 16.17 -4.42 -14.09
C TYR A 271 17.31 -5.39 -13.78
N GLY A 272 17.17 -6.67 -14.13
CA GLY A 272 18.21 -7.69 -13.92
C GLY A 272 18.67 -7.81 -12.46
N PRO A 273 19.97 -8.08 -12.24
CA PRO A 273 20.53 -8.26 -10.89
C PRO A 273 20.47 -6.99 -10.01
N GLU A 274 20.35 -5.82 -10.62
CA GLU A 274 20.24 -4.53 -9.91
C GLU A 274 18.79 -4.16 -9.54
N ALA A 275 17.84 -5.08 -9.80
CA ALA A 275 16.45 -4.85 -9.46
C ALA A 275 16.28 -4.57 -7.97
N PRO A 276 15.54 -3.52 -7.57
CA PRO A 276 15.13 -3.40 -6.18
C PRO A 276 14.20 -4.56 -5.80
N VAL A 277 14.13 -4.88 -4.52
CA VAL A 277 13.25 -5.94 -4.02
C VAL A 277 11.80 -5.63 -4.40
N LEU A 278 11.22 -6.49 -5.22
CA LEU A 278 9.83 -6.37 -5.63
C LEU A 278 8.91 -6.62 -4.43
N ASN A 279 7.87 -5.85 -4.31
CA ASN A 279 6.91 -5.95 -3.22
C ASN A 279 5.54 -5.35 -3.63
N SER A 280 4.52 -5.55 -2.81
CA SER A 280 3.16 -5.09 -3.08
C SER A 280 3.07 -3.56 -3.26
N LEU A 281 3.88 -2.77 -2.56
CA LEU A 281 3.82 -1.31 -2.63
C LEU A 281 4.46 -0.77 -3.92
N GLY A 282 5.53 -1.42 -4.38
CA GLY A 282 6.11 -1.15 -5.70
C GLY A 282 5.13 -1.53 -6.79
N GLU A 283 4.58 -2.74 -6.73
CA GLU A 283 3.59 -3.22 -7.68
C GLU A 283 2.35 -2.30 -7.72
N SER A 284 1.87 -1.79 -6.58
CA SER A 284 0.76 -0.84 -6.58
C SER A 284 1.09 0.51 -7.24
N CYS A 285 2.36 0.92 -7.30
CA CYS A 285 2.78 2.06 -8.12
C CYS A 285 2.70 1.75 -9.62
N TYR A 286 3.01 0.52 -10.04
CA TYR A 286 2.76 0.06 -11.41
C TYR A 286 1.27 0.14 -11.76
N GLU A 287 0.41 -0.44 -10.91
CA GLU A 287 -1.05 -0.39 -11.05
C GLU A 287 -1.57 1.05 -11.06
N GLY A 288 -1.02 1.94 -10.24
CA GLY A 288 -1.40 3.34 -10.20
C GLY A 288 -1.17 4.07 -11.52
N VAL A 289 -0.05 3.81 -12.19
CA VAL A 289 0.23 4.35 -13.52
C VAL A 289 -0.71 3.73 -14.56
N ARG A 290 -0.94 2.41 -14.52
CA ARG A 290 -1.87 1.72 -15.43
C ARG A 290 -3.29 2.25 -15.27
N LEU A 291 -3.79 2.38 -14.03
CA LEU A 291 -5.12 2.94 -13.76
C LEU A 291 -5.25 4.38 -14.26
N LEU A 292 -4.28 5.24 -13.99
CA LEU A 292 -4.27 6.62 -14.46
C LEU A 292 -4.38 6.68 -15.99
N VAL A 293 -3.60 5.86 -16.69
CA VAL A 293 -3.60 5.77 -18.16
C VAL A 293 -4.95 5.28 -18.68
N GLN A 294 -5.53 4.24 -18.08
CA GLN A 294 -6.84 3.71 -18.49
C GLN A 294 -7.95 4.73 -18.27
N LEU A 295 -7.93 5.47 -17.16
CA LEU A 295 -8.88 6.54 -16.88
C LEU A 295 -8.81 7.64 -17.94
N ILE A 296 -7.61 8.13 -18.27
CA ILE A 296 -7.40 9.18 -19.28
C ILE A 296 -7.78 8.69 -20.68
N ARG A 297 -7.36 7.48 -21.07
CA ARG A 297 -7.72 6.88 -22.37
C ARG A 297 -9.23 6.71 -22.51
N ARG A 298 -9.90 6.24 -21.46
CA ARG A 298 -11.35 6.03 -21.44
C ARG A 298 -12.14 7.35 -21.54
N ALA A 299 -11.67 8.39 -20.86
CA ALA A 299 -12.26 9.74 -20.92
C ALA A 299 -11.92 10.48 -22.23
N GLY A 300 -10.86 10.09 -22.93
CA GLY A 300 -10.29 10.84 -24.05
C GLY A 300 -9.85 12.26 -23.65
N SER A 301 -9.56 12.49 -22.36
CA SER A 301 -9.35 13.82 -21.79
C SER A 301 -8.57 13.74 -20.46
N LEU A 302 -7.89 14.85 -20.11
CA LEU A 302 -7.32 15.08 -18.78
C LEU A 302 -8.28 15.80 -17.83
N ASP A 303 -9.45 16.19 -18.32
CA ASP A 303 -10.48 16.86 -17.53
C ASP A 303 -11.03 15.92 -16.44
N VAL A 304 -10.97 16.37 -15.18
CA VAL A 304 -11.32 15.56 -14.01
C VAL A 304 -12.78 15.13 -14.02
N ASP A 305 -13.70 16.00 -14.45
CA ASP A 305 -15.14 15.69 -14.48
C ASP A 305 -15.43 14.62 -15.54
N ARG A 306 -14.78 14.70 -16.71
CA ARG A 306 -14.88 13.66 -17.75
C ARG A 306 -14.31 12.34 -17.29
N ILE A 307 -13.20 12.36 -16.57
CA ILE A 307 -12.59 11.15 -15.99
C ILE A 307 -13.53 10.53 -14.95
N CYS A 308 -14.07 11.33 -14.03
CA CYS A 308 -15.03 10.86 -13.03
C CYS A 308 -16.28 10.24 -13.66
N ALA A 309 -16.79 10.82 -14.76
CA ALA A 309 -17.98 10.32 -15.44
C ALA A 309 -17.83 8.91 -16.04
N VAL A 310 -16.60 8.47 -16.34
CA VAL A 310 -16.32 7.15 -16.93
C VAL A 310 -15.63 6.17 -15.97
N ALA A 311 -15.26 6.62 -14.77
CA ALA A 311 -14.38 5.90 -13.85
C ALA A 311 -14.87 4.46 -13.56
N ASP A 312 -16.15 4.27 -13.24
CA ASP A 312 -16.72 2.95 -12.93
C ASP A 312 -16.82 2.00 -14.14
N THR A 313 -16.51 2.48 -15.34
CA THR A 313 -16.40 1.64 -16.55
C THR A 313 -14.98 1.15 -16.81
N VAL A 314 -14.01 1.55 -15.98
CA VAL A 314 -12.60 1.19 -16.14
C VAL A 314 -12.32 -0.13 -15.39
N GLY A 315 -11.84 -1.10 -16.16
CA GLY A 315 -11.31 -2.37 -15.65
C GLY A 315 -10.25 -2.86 -16.62
N TYR A 316 -9.31 -3.65 -16.13
CA TYR A 316 -8.22 -4.22 -16.93
C TYR A 316 -7.61 -5.43 -16.20
N ASP A 317 -6.78 -6.18 -16.91
CA ASP A 317 -5.97 -7.24 -16.34
C ASP A 317 -4.58 -6.67 -15.99
N GLY A 318 -4.22 -6.75 -14.70
CA GLY A 318 -2.95 -6.29 -14.15
C GLY A 318 -2.21 -7.41 -13.41
N PRO A 319 -1.08 -7.13 -12.75
CA PRO A 319 -0.32 -8.12 -11.96
C PRO A 319 -1.14 -8.86 -10.91
N ARG A 320 -2.19 -8.20 -10.38
CA ARG A 320 -3.15 -8.76 -9.40
C ARG A 320 -4.31 -9.54 -10.06
N GLY A 321 -4.27 -9.72 -11.38
CA GLY A 321 -5.35 -10.29 -12.19
C GLY A 321 -6.34 -9.23 -12.64
N ALA A 322 -7.58 -9.67 -12.93
CA ALA A 322 -8.66 -8.77 -13.34
C ALA A 322 -9.03 -7.82 -12.20
N VAL A 323 -8.98 -6.52 -12.49
CA VAL A 323 -9.34 -5.44 -11.56
C VAL A 323 -10.42 -4.56 -12.17
N GLN A 324 -11.26 -3.98 -11.31
CA GLN A 324 -12.36 -3.11 -11.70
C GLN A 324 -12.44 -1.92 -10.76
N LEU A 325 -12.54 -0.71 -11.31
CA LEU A 325 -12.80 0.48 -10.51
C LEU A 325 -14.29 0.57 -10.15
N ARG A 326 -14.59 0.81 -8.87
CA ARG A 326 -15.95 1.00 -8.33
C ARG A 326 -15.94 2.10 -7.29
N ASP A 327 -16.79 3.10 -7.45
CA ASP A 327 -16.87 4.24 -6.52
C ASP A 327 -15.49 4.84 -6.20
N GLY A 328 -14.60 4.94 -7.21
CA GLY A 328 -13.25 5.43 -7.06
C GLY A 328 -12.24 4.47 -6.41
N HIS A 329 -12.62 3.22 -6.11
CA HIS A 329 -11.76 2.20 -5.49
C HIS A 329 -11.55 1.01 -6.42
N LEU A 330 -10.33 0.51 -6.48
CA LEU A 330 -10.00 -0.68 -7.27
C LEU A 330 -10.44 -1.94 -6.50
N GLU A 331 -11.37 -2.68 -7.09
CA GLU A 331 -11.72 -4.03 -6.63
C GLU A 331 -10.65 -5.01 -7.10
N GLN A 332 -10.10 -5.78 -6.18
CA GLN A 332 -8.94 -6.64 -6.42
C GLN A 332 -8.94 -7.85 -5.49
N ARG A 333 -8.14 -8.84 -5.82
CA ARG A 333 -7.88 -9.98 -4.94
C ARG A 333 -6.95 -9.57 -3.81
N VAL A 334 -7.13 -10.19 -2.65
CA VAL A 334 -6.22 -10.05 -1.50
C VAL A 334 -5.84 -11.45 -1.03
N TYR A 335 -4.61 -11.62 -0.66
CA TYR A 335 -4.04 -12.88 -0.20
C TYR A 335 -3.55 -12.75 1.23
N LEU A 336 -3.54 -13.88 1.95
CA LEU A 336 -2.87 -14.04 3.23
C LEU A 336 -1.60 -14.85 3.01
N ALA A 337 -0.50 -14.36 3.54
CA ALA A 337 0.78 -15.04 3.53
C ALA A 337 1.37 -15.15 4.93
N ARG A 338 2.26 -16.11 5.12
CA ARG A 338 3.08 -16.28 6.30
C ARG A 338 4.53 -15.99 5.93
N ALA A 339 5.24 -15.29 6.80
CA ALA A 339 6.68 -15.14 6.62
C ALA A 339 7.39 -16.49 6.81
N ASP A 340 8.20 -16.85 5.85
CA ASP A 340 9.13 -17.97 5.89
C ASP A 340 10.54 -17.44 5.72
N SER A 341 11.24 -17.24 6.84
CA SER A 341 12.54 -16.59 6.84
C SER A 341 12.45 -15.15 6.33
N VAL A 342 12.96 -14.87 5.15
CA VAL A 342 12.97 -13.54 4.52
C VAL A 342 12.04 -13.45 3.31
N ASP A 343 11.25 -14.50 3.07
CA ASP A 343 10.25 -14.58 1.99
C ASP A 343 8.84 -14.76 2.54
N PHE A 344 7.85 -14.74 1.66
CA PHE A 344 6.47 -15.06 2.00
C PHE A 344 6.03 -16.39 1.38
N GLU A 345 5.36 -17.22 2.18
CA GLU A 345 4.55 -18.34 1.73
C GLU A 345 3.09 -17.87 1.63
N VAL A 346 2.55 -17.79 0.43
CA VAL A 346 1.13 -17.46 0.22
C VAL A 346 0.28 -18.65 0.65
N LEU A 347 -0.60 -18.44 1.62
CA LEU A 347 -1.41 -19.50 2.23
C LEU A 347 -2.79 -19.60 1.60
N ASP A 348 -3.43 -18.47 1.33
CA ASP A 348 -4.83 -18.44 0.89
C ASP A 348 -5.16 -17.15 0.15
N GLN A 349 -6.13 -17.22 -0.76
CA GLN A 349 -6.80 -16.05 -1.31
C GLN A 349 -7.98 -15.70 -0.41
N LEU A 350 -7.96 -14.54 0.19
CA LEU A 350 -9.00 -14.09 1.10
C LEU A 350 -10.31 -13.83 0.36
N ALA A 351 -11.40 -14.39 0.89
CA ALA A 351 -12.72 -14.18 0.31
C ALA A 351 -13.13 -12.69 0.47
N PRO A 352 -13.63 -12.06 -0.61
CA PRO A 352 -14.12 -10.70 -0.52
C PRO A 352 -15.27 -10.64 0.48
N THR A 353 -15.15 -9.79 1.48
CA THR A 353 -16.20 -9.58 2.49
C THR A 353 -17.03 -8.37 2.05
N ARG A 354 -18.31 -8.60 1.72
CA ARG A 354 -19.26 -7.49 1.60
C ARG A 354 -19.42 -6.89 3.00
N ALA A 355 -19.07 -5.61 3.13
CA ALA A 355 -19.23 -4.84 4.36
C ALA A 355 -20.71 -4.58 4.66
#